data_ede2d455c5a17c2c98bfe455e9502f0a
#
_entry.id   ede2d455c5a17c2c98bfe455e9502f0a
#
_cell.length_a   1.000
_cell.length_b   1.000
_cell.length_c   1.000
_cell.angle_alpha   90.00
_cell.angle_beta   90.00
_cell.angle_gamma   90.00
#
_symmetry.space_group_name_H-M   'P 1'
#
loop_
_entity.id
_entity.type
_entity.pdbx_description
1 polymer ?
#
loop_
_entity_poly.entity_id
_entity_poly.type
_entity_poly.pdbx_seq_one_letter_code
_entity_poly.pdbx_strand_id
1 'polypeptide(L)' 'MTVAEFETLAEQEAAEIMEWRFSQLTRGGFPTRDAIRLATRVDVDLHRAVDLVARGCPPSLALHILL' A
#
# COMPACT_ATOMS: atom_id res chain seq x y z
N MET A 1 9.29 -4.45 -2.36
CA MET A 1 9.20 -5.03 -3.72
C MET A 1 9.32 -3.92 -4.75
N THR A 2 10.06 -4.15 -5.81
CA THR A 2 10.14 -3.21 -6.93
C THR A 2 9.04 -3.50 -7.95
N VAL A 3 8.74 -2.52 -8.82
CA VAL A 3 7.77 -2.71 -9.90
C VAL A 3 8.23 -3.84 -10.84
N ALA A 4 9.52 -3.90 -11.16
CA ALA A 4 10.06 -4.94 -12.02
C ALA A 4 9.89 -6.34 -11.43
N GLU A 5 10.14 -6.50 -10.13
CA GLU A 5 9.93 -7.77 -9.45
C GLU A 5 8.44 -8.18 -9.47
N PHE A 6 7.55 -7.22 -9.25
CA PHE A 6 6.11 -7.46 -9.30
C PHE A 6 5.65 -7.91 -10.68
N GLU A 7 6.18 -7.29 -11.75
CA GLU A 7 5.82 -7.63 -13.14
C GLU A 7 6.23 -9.04 -13.55
N THR A 8 7.20 -9.64 -12.85
CA THR A 8 7.62 -11.02 -13.14
C THR A 8 6.78 -12.08 -12.43
N LEU A 9 5.85 -11.67 -11.56
CA LEU A 9 5.00 -12.60 -10.83
C LEU A 9 3.89 -13.16 -11.72
N ALA A 10 3.44 -14.38 -11.40
CA ALA A 10 2.23 -14.92 -12.00
C ALA A 10 1.03 -14.05 -11.61
N GLU A 11 0.05 -13.95 -12.48
CA GLU A 11 -1.12 -13.11 -12.29
C GLU A 11 -1.82 -13.39 -10.95
N GLN A 12 -1.94 -14.65 -10.56
CA GLN A 12 -2.56 -15.03 -9.30
C GLN A 12 -1.75 -14.55 -8.10
N GLU A 13 -0.44 -14.67 -8.16
CA GLU A 13 0.45 -14.18 -7.10
C GLU A 13 0.39 -12.66 -6.97
N ALA A 14 0.33 -11.97 -8.09
CA ALA A 14 0.18 -10.52 -8.10
C ALA A 14 -1.13 -10.09 -7.45
N ALA A 15 -2.23 -10.77 -7.77
CA ALA A 15 -3.54 -10.49 -7.18
C ALA A 15 -3.54 -10.71 -5.67
N GLU A 16 -2.91 -11.78 -5.19
CA GLU A 16 -2.81 -12.07 -3.76
C GLU A 16 -2.01 -11.01 -3.02
N ILE A 17 -0.92 -10.54 -3.60
CA ILE A 17 -0.12 -9.46 -3.02
C ILE A 17 -0.93 -8.17 -2.92
N MET A 18 -1.66 -7.82 -3.97
CA MET A 18 -2.50 -6.62 -4.00
C MET A 18 -3.59 -6.68 -2.94
N GLU A 19 -4.27 -7.82 -2.80
CA GLU A 19 -5.29 -8.01 -1.77
C GLU A 19 -4.71 -7.88 -0.38
N TRP A 20 -3.56 -8.49 -0.15
CA TRP A 20 -2.90 -8.42 1.16
C TRP A 20 -2.50 -6.99 1.50
N ARG A 21 -1.89 -6.29 0.54
CA ARG A 21 -1.51 -4.89 0.72
C ARG A 21 -2.72 -4.02 1.03
N PHE A 22 -3.79 -4.18 0.27
CA PHE A 22 -5.04 -3.46 0.49
C PHE A 22 -5.59 -3.69 1.89
N SER A 23 -5.63 -4.95 2.32
CA SER A 23 -6.11 -5.33 3.65
C SER A 23 -5.28 -4.68 4.76
N GLN A 24 -3.95 -4.69 4.64
CA GLN A 24 -3.07 -4.09 5.64
C GLN A 24 -3.25 -2.57 5.70
N LEU A 25 -3.41 -1.93 4.57
CA LEU A 25 -3.60 -0.47 4.49
C LEU A 25 -4.95 -0.04 5.09
N THR A 26 -6.03 -0.76 4.81
CA THR A 26 -7.33 -0.44 5.39
C THR A 26 -7.34 -0.65 6.90
N ARG A 27 -6.71 -1.71 7.39
CA ARG A 27 -6.55 -1.95 8.83
C ARG A 27 -5.70 -0.87 9.49
N GLY A 28 -4.73 -0.33 8.75
CA GLY A 28 -3.85 0.73 9.22
C GLY A 28 -4.51 2.11 9.29
N GLY A 29 -5.73 2.24 8.78
CA GLY A 29 -6.49 3.48 8.86
C GLY A 29 -6.64 4.26 7.56
N PHE A 30 -6.15 3.74 6.44
CA PHE A 30 -6.37 4.41 5.15
C PHE A 30 -7.78 4.18 4.65
N PRO A 31 -8.46 5.25 4.15
CA PRO A 31 -9.75 5.09 3.47
C PRO A 31 -9.58 4.17 2.25
N THR A 32 -10.67 3.52 1.86
CA THR A 32 -10.66 2.54 0.75
C THR A 32 -10.00 3.09 -0.51
N ARG A 33 -10.34 4.32 -0.91
CA ARG A 33 -9.77 4.95 -2.10
C ARG A 33 -8.24 5.07 -2.02
N ASP A 34 -7.74 5.54 -0.88
CA ASP A 34 -6.30 5.73 -0.68
C ASP A 34 -5.59 4.39 -0.55
N ALA A 35 -6.22 3.41 0.09
CA ALA A 35 -5.68 2.07 0.21
C ALA A 35 -5.51 1.41 -1.16
N ILE A 36 -6.46 1.60 -2.06
CA ILE A 36 -6.36 1.10 -3.44
C ILE A 36 -5.17 1.75 -4.15
N ARG A 37 -5.04 3.06 -4.05
CA ARG A 37 -3.94 3.79 -4.69
C ARG A 37 -2.57 3.33 -4.19
N LEU A 38 -2.43 3.13 -2.89
CA LEU A 38 -1.18 2.67 -2.30
C LEU A 38 -0.93 1.19 -2.58
N ALA A 39 -1.96 0.37 -2.58
CA ALA A 39 -1.82 -1.07 -2.86
C ALA A 39 -1.27 -1.31 -4.26
N THR A 40 -1.69 -0.50 -5.24
CA THR A 40 -1.22 -0.62 -6.62
C THR A 40 0.19 -0.10 -6.84
N ARG A 41 0.72 0.68 -5.91
CA ARG A 41 2.11 1.18 -5.95
C ARG A 41 3.00 0.26 -5.12
N VAL A 42 3.37 -0.86 -5.71
CA VAL A 42 4.14 -1.91 -5.01
C VAL A 42 5.55 -1.47 -4.61
N ASP A 43 6.03 -0.37 -5.17
CA ASP A 43 7.30 0.26 -4.79
C ASP A 43 7.20 1.07 -3.50
N VAL A 44 5.98 1.37 -3.03
CA VAL A 44 5.75 2.05 -1.76
C VAL A 44 5.90 1.05 -0.61
N ASP A 45 6.69 1.41 0.40
CA ASP A 45 6.89 0.57 1.58
C ASP A 45 5.61 0.55 2.43
N LEU A 46 5.00 -0.63 2.51
CA LEU A 46 3.77 -0.85 3.26
C LEU A 46 3.92 -0.53 4.75
N HIS A 47 5.04 -0.97 5.35
CA HIS A 47 5.29 -0.74 6.78
C HIS A 47 5.42 0.74 7.09
N ARG A 48 6.08 1.49 6.20
CA ARG A 48 6.20 2.94 6.34
C ARG A 48 4.83 3.62 6.26
N ALA A 49 3.99 3.18 5.33
CA ALA A 49 2.66 3.74 5.16
C ALA A 49 1.82 3.56 6.43
N VAL A 50 1.76 2.35 6.94
CA VAL A 50 1.02 2.03 8.16
C VAL A 50 1.60 2.77 9.37
N ASP A 51 2.92 2.82 9.49
CA ASP A 51 3.62 3.49 10.58
C ASP A 51 3.31 5.00 10.63
N LEU A 52 3.28 5.67 9.48
CA LEU A 52 2.96 7.08 9.41
C LEU A 52 1.59 7.38 10.04
N VAL A 53 0.57 6.61 9.69
CA VAL A 53 -0.77 6.80 10.24
C VAL A 53 -0.82 6.42 11.71
N ALA A 54 -0.12 5.36 12.12
CA ALA A 54 -0.05 4.94 13.51
C ALA A 54 0.58 6.00 14.42
N ARG A 55 1.48 6.82 13.85
CA ARG A 55 2.13 7.92 14.57
C ARG A 55 1.30 9.20 14.58
N GLY A 56 0.10 9.18 14.03
CA GLY A 56 -0.80 10.32 14.04
C GLY A 56 -0.81 11.15 12.77
N CYS A 57 -0.10 10.73 11.73
CA CYS A 57 -0.14 11.42 10.43
C CYS A 57 -1.51 11.19 9.78
N PRO A 58 -2.24 12.25 9.40
CA PRO A 58 -3.51 12.06 8.69
C PRO A 58 -3.28 11.25 7.41
N PRO A 59 -4.19 10.32 7.07
CA PRO A 59 -4.03 9.49 5.86
C PRO A 59 -3.81 10.27 4.58
N SER A 60 -4.47 11.41 4.40
CA SER A 60 -4.29 12.25 3.22
C SER A 60 -2.87 12.82 3.12
N LEU A 61 -2.29 13.21 4.26
CA LEU A 61 -0.92 13.70 4.29
C LEU A 61 0.08 12.56 4.08
N ALA A 62 -0.18 11.41 4.69
CA ALA A 62 0.64 10.22 4.46
C ALA A 62 0.69 9.85 2.99
N LEU A 63 -0.44 9.91 2.30
CA LEU A 63 -0.53 9.66 0.86
C LEU A 63 0.37 10.61 0.07
N HIS A 64 0.38 11.89 0.42
CA HIS A 64 1.24 12.89 -0.21
C HIS A 64 2.73 12.61 0.01
N ILE A 65 3.08 12.16 1.19
CA ILE A 65 4.48 11.84 1.53
C ILE A 65 4.95 10.61 0.74
N LEU A 66 4.08 9.62 0.57
CA LEU A 66 4.42 8.33 -0.05
C LEU A 66 4.37 8.35 -1.57
N LEU A 67 3.53 9.16 -2.13
CA LEU A 67 3.38 9.30 -3.57
C LEU A 67 4.00 10.60 -4.06
#